data_a97d3cf58c5e7cc581b4be4590eef810
#
_entry.id   a97d3cf58c5e7cc581b4be4590eef810
#
_cell.length_a   1.000
_cell.length_b   1.000
_cell.length_c   1.000
_cell.angle_alpha   90.00
_cell.angle_beta   90.00
_cell.angle_gamma   90.00
#
_symmetry.space_group_name_H-M   'P 1'
#
loop_
_entity.id
_entity.type
_entity.pdbx_description
1 polymer ?
#
loop_
_entity_poly.entity_id
_entity_poly.type
_entity_poly.pdbx_seq_one_letter_code
_entity_poly.pdbx_strand_id
1 'polypeptide(L)'
;MKYISQKQLENKLKPIDIKALIAKETNGRMRIRLLALLHLKEGANRAETAIYLKSSRKAVNDWAKNFYENGLDGLKEKPRTGRPCHLTPEQLITFKEYVISNSVKPNGGRLTGQFLVTYIKEEFGVTYCLDNIYRLLNSLGFSWITSRSKHPKQSEEIQESFKKIQN
;
A
#
# COMPACT_ATOMS: atom_id res chain seq x y z
N MET A 1 -21.54 20.05 11.30
CA MET A 1 -20.12 19.85 11.66
C MET A 1 -19.82 20.66 12.91
N LYS A 2 -19.42 20.05 14.04
CA LYS A 2 -19.07 20.83 15.26
C LYS A 2 -17.76 21.60 15.01
N TYR A 3 -17.83 22.91 15.13
CA TYR A 3 -16.64 23.77 15.08
C TYR A 3 -15.88 23.63 16.40
N ILE A 4 -14.61 23.28 16.32
CA ILE A 4 -13.72 23.16 17.48
C ILE A 4 -13.13 24.55 17.75
N SER A 5 -13.42 25.12 18.91
CA SER A 5 -12.85 26.41 19.29
C SER A 5 -11.36 26.32 19.57
N GLN A 6 -10.65 27.42 19.39
CA GLN A 6 -9.21 27.47 19.62
C GLN A 6 -8.86 27.16 21.09
N LYS A 7 -9.61 27.68 22.05
CA LYS A 7 -9.45 27.38 23.48
C LYS A 7 -9.55 25.89 23.82
N GLN A 8 -10.48 25.17 23.20
CA GLN A 8 -10.62 23.72 23.40
C GLN A 8 -9.42 22.95 22.88
N LEU A 9 -8.88 23.37 21.74
CA LEU A 9 -7.69 22.77 21.14
C LEU A 9 -6.44 23.05 21.97
N GLU A 10 -6.25 24.31 22.40
CA GLU A 10 -5.12 24.71 23.24
C GLU A 10 -5.10 23.94 24.57
N ASN A 11 -6.25 23.79 25.24
CA ASN A 11 -6.35 22.99 26.47
C ASN A 11 -5.90 21.54 26.28
N LYS A 12 -6.23 20.94 25.14
CA LYS A 12 -5.83 19.57 24.81
C LYS A 12 -4.37 19.46 24.40
N LEU A 13 -3.77 20.54 23.89
CA LEU A 13 -2.36 20.61 23.50
C LEU A 13 -1.41 20.96 24.68
N LYS A 14 -1.91 21.60 25.75
CA LYS A 14 -1.09 22.02 26.90
C LYS A 14 -0.18 20.93 27.45
N PRO A 15 -0.68 19.69 27.75
CA PRO A 15 0.14 18.65 28.38
C PRO A 15 1.16 17.99 27.43
N ILE A 16 1.13 18.30 26.14
CA ILE A 16 1.93 17.59 25.12
C ILE A 16 3.17 18.41 24.80
N ASP A 17 4.35 17.80 24.92
CA ASP A 17 5.59 18.38 24.40
C ASP A 17 5.75 18.11 22.91
N ILE A 18 5.15 19.01 22.10
CA ILE A 18 5.16 18.90 20.65
C ILE A 18 6.57 19.10 20.08
N LYS A 19 7.43 19.92 20.73
CA LYS A 19 8.79 20.17 20.26
C LYS A 19 9.63 18.90 20.33
N ALA A 20 9.53 18.15 21.41
CA ALA A 20 10.19 16.85 21.55
C ALA A 20 9.70 15.83 20.53
N LEU A 21 8.39 15.82 20.20
CA LEU A 21 7.82 14.95 19.16
C LEU A 21 8.35 15.32 17.77
N ILE A 22 8.43 16.60 17.42
CA ILE A 22 8.97 17.08 16.15
C ILE A 22 10.43 16.65 15.98
N ALA A 23 11.24 16.74 17.03
CA ALA A 23 12.65 16.36 16.98
C ALA A 23 12.85 14.86 16.69
N LYS A 24 11.97 14.01 17.21
CA LYS A 24 12.02 12.55 17.03
C LYS A 24 11.37 12.06 15.73
N GLU A 25 10.52 12.89 15.12
CA GLU A 25 9.74 12.46 13.95
C GLU A 25 10.58 12.46 12.67
N THR A 26 10.62 11.33 11.98
CA THR A 26 11.35 11.16 10.72
C THR A 26 10.48 11.41 9.49
N ASN A 27 9.16 11.22 9.62
CA ASN A 27 8.23 11.43 8.51
C ASN A 27 7.95 12.93 8.31
N GLY A 28 8.39 13.48 7.18
CA GLY A 28 8.24 14.90 6.87
C GLY A 28 6.79 15.40 6.89
N ARG A 29 5.82 14.57 6.45
CA ARG A 29 4.40 14.93 6.47
C ARG A 29 3.85 15.01 7.90
N MET A 30 4.24 14.05 8.73
CA MET A 30 3.86 14.06 10.15
C MET A 30 4.49 15.25 10.88
N ARG A 31 5.74 15.57 10.56
CA ARG A 31 6.45 16.74 11.11
C ARG A 31 5.72 18.05 10.79
N ILE A 32 5.24 18.24 9.55
CA ILE A 32 4.44 19.43 9.18
C ILE A 32 3.15 19.51 9.99
N ARG A 33 2.47 18.39 10.22
CA ARG A 33 1.23 18.33 11.02
C ARG A 33 1.50 18.67 12.49
N LEU A 34 2.61 18.20 13.04
CA LEU A 34 3.05 18.56 14.40
C LEU A 34 3.44 20.04 14.51
N LEU A 35 4.11 20.60 13.50
CA LEU A 35 4.39 22.04 13.43
C LEU A 35 3.10 22.87 13.40
N ALA A 36 2.07 22.42 12.67
CA ALA A 36 0.77 23.08 12.69
C ALA A 36 0.19 23.12 14.11
N LEU A 37 0.23 22.01 14.83
CA LEU A 37 -0.24 21.98 16.22
C LEU A 37 0.60 22.84 17.15
N LEU A 38 1.91 22.95 16.91
CA LEU A 38 2.79 23.81 17.68
C LEU A 38 2.40 25.29 17.51
N HIS A 39 2.24 25.76 16.28
CA HIS A 39 1.79 27.14 16.02
C HIS A 39 0.43 27.43 16.65
N LEU A 40 -0.53 26.49 16.54
CA LEU A 40 -1.84 26.64 17.20
C LEU A 40 -1.72 26.65 18.73
N LYS A 41 -0.78 25.90 19.32
CA LYS A 41 -0.49 25.93 20.77
C LYS A 41 0.14 27.25 21.20
N GLU A 42 0.97 27.86 20.35
CA GLU A 42 1.65 29.14 20.58
C GLU A 42 0.71 30.35 20.33
N GLY A 43 -0.55 30.12 20.02
CA GLY A 43 -1.60 31.14 19.89
C GLY A 43 -1.86 31.63 18.47
N ALA A 44 -1.16 31.11 17.45
CA ALA A 44 -1.43 31.44 16.06
C ALA A 44 -2.83 30.92 15.65
N ASN A 45 -3.54 31.69 14.85
CA ASN A 45 -4.81 31.25 14.29
C ASN A 45 -4.59 30.29 13.10
N ARG A 46 -5.66 29.60 12.66
CA ARG A 46 -5.56 28.60 11.58
C ARG A 46 -5.17 29.18 10.22
N ALA A 47 -5.48 30.45 9.96
CA ALA A 47 -5.09 31.11 8.73
C ALA A 47 -3.60 31.49 8.74
N GLU A 48 -3.10 32.04 9.84
CA GLU A 48 -1.70 32.33 10.04
C GLU A 48 -0.84 31.06 9.98
N THR A 49 -1.28 30.00 10.68
CA THR A 49 -0.62 28.69 10.64
C THR A 49 -0.52 28.15 9.20
N ALA A 50 -1.57 28.31 8.42
CA ALA A 50 -1.56 27.89 7.01
C ALA A 50 -0.53 28.67 6.17
N ILE A 51 -0.42 29.98 6.40
CA ILE A 51 0.57 30.83 5.74
C ILE A 51 2.00 30.40 6.13
N TYR A 52 2.28 30.22 7.43
CA TYR A 52 3.61 29.81 7.93
C TYR A 52 4.07 28.48 7.35
N LEU A 53 3.15 27.51 7.21
CA LEU A 53 3.46 26.18 6.71
C LEU A 53 3.31 26.04 5.18
N LYS A 54 3.01 27.11 4.46
CA LYS A 54 2.71 27.08 3.01
C LYS A 54 1.65 26.02 2.67
N SER A 55 0.64 25.90 3.52
CA SER A 55 -0.41 24.89 3.44
C SER A 55 -1.79 25.52 3.28
N SER A 56 -2.81 24.74 2.95
CA SER A 56 -4.16 25.26 2.90
C SER A 56 -4.79 25.36 4.29
N ARG A 57 -5.63 26.39 4.51
CA ARG A 57 -6.42 26.53 5.75
C ARG A 57 -7.29 25.30 6.02
N LYS A 58 -7.79 24.64 4.97
CA LYS A 58 -8.54 23.40 5.06
C LYS A 58 -7.71 22.28 5.69
N ALA A 59 -6.46 22.10 5.22
CA ALA A 59 -5.56 21.09 5.77
C ALA A 59 -5.28 21.33 7.27
N VAL A 60 -4.99 22.57 7.67
CA VAL A 60 -4.79 22.92 9.08
C VAL A 60 -6.04 22.62 9.92
N ASN A 61 -7.25 22.94 9.40
CA ASN A 61 -8.49 22.60 10.05
C ASN A 61 -8.68 21.09 10.23
N ASP A 62 -8.40 20.30 9.18
CA ASP A 62 -8.55 18.85 9.22
C ASP A 62 -7.53 18.23 10.19
N TRP A 63 -6.28 18.72 10.25
CA TRP A 63 -5.28 18.27 11.22
C TRP A 63 -5.69 18.59 12.65
N ALA A 64 -6.14 19.82 12.91
CA ALA A 64 -6.61 20.24 14.22
C ALA A 64 -7.84 19.39 14.67
N LYS A 65 -8.76 19.12 13.77
CA LYS A 65 -9.93 18.27 14.03
C LYS A 65 -9.52 16.82 14.33
N ASN A 66 -8.70 16.22 13.46
CA ASN A 66 -8.24 14.84 13.63
C ASN A 66 -7.47 14.66 14.94
N PHE A 67 -6.64 15.64 15.30
CA PHE A 67 -5.96 15.65 16.62
C PHE A 67 -6.97 15.77 17.75
N TYR A 68 -7.96 16.64 17.66
CA TYR A 68 -8.96 16.81 18.70
C TYR A 68 -9.77 15.54 18.94
N GLU A 69 -10.16 14.83 17.89
CA GLU A 69 -10.96 13.61 17.95
C GLU A 69 -10.14 12.39 18.39
N ASN A 70 -8.97 12.19 17.81
CA ASN A 70 -8.19 10.95 17.92
C ASN A 70 -6.76 11.13 18.50
N GLY A 71 -6.42 12.32 19.02
CA GLY A 71 -5.09 12.61 19.52
C GLY A 71 -4.00 12.56 18.43
N LEU A 72 -2.80 12.19 18.81
CA LEU A 72 -1.66 12.10 17.88
C LEU A 72 -1.85 11.02 16.80
N ASP A 73 -2.58 9.95 17.10
CA ASP A 73 -2.89 8.91 16.12
C ASP A 73 -3.78 9.42 14.98
N GLY A 74 -4.63 10.41 15.24
CA GLY A 74 -5.43 11.08 14.22
C GLY A 74 -4.60 11.84 13.17
N LEU A 75 -3.35 12.14 13.47
CA LEU A 75 -2.43 12.78 12.53
C LEU A 75 -1.70 11.79 11.63
N LYS A 76 -1.69 10.49 11.96
CA LYS A 76 -1.07 9.47 11.13
C LYS A 76 -1.77 9.37 9.77
N GLU A 77 -0.99 9.11 8.74
CA GLU A 77 -1.53 8.94 7.41
C GLU A 77 -2.21 7.58 7.30
N LYS A 78 -3.49 7.60 6.94
CA LYS A 78 -4.23 6.35 6.69
C LYS A 78 -3.77 5.76 5.35
N PRO A 79 -3.62 4.44 5.25
CA PRO A 79 -3.31 3.81 3.98
C PRO A 79 -4.40 4.15 2.95
N ARG A 80 -3.98 4.51 1.76
CA ARG A 80 -4.91 4.78 0.67
C ARG A 80 -5.34 3.46 0.06
N THR A 81 -6.63 3.27 -0.14
CA THR A 81 -7.18 2.04 -0.75
C THR A 81 -6.75 1.84 -2.21
N GLY A 82 -6.23 2.89 -2.86
CA GLY A 82 -5.84 2.84 -4.26
C GLY A 82 -7.05 2.72 -5.21
N ARG A 83 -6.75 2.38 -6.47
CA ARG A 83 -7.80 2.09 -7.46
C ARG A 83 -8.39 0.71 -7.16
N PRO A 84 -9.72 0.56 -7.08
CA PRO A 84 -10.35 -0.74 -6.89
C PRO A 84 -9.96 -1.73 -8.01
N CYS A 85 -9.88 -3.01 -7.68
CA CYS A 85 -9.71 -4.06 -8.67
C CYS A 85 -10.95 -4.08 -9.60
N HIS A 86 -10.74 -4.40 -10.88
CA HIS A 86 -11.86 -4.52 -11.82
C HIS A 86 -12.68 -5.79 -11.58
N LEU A 87 -12.10 -6.80 -10.95
CA LEU A 87 -12.80 -8.04 -10.56
C LEU A 87 -13.38 -7.87 -9.15
N THR A 88 -14.58 -8.40 -8.95
CA THR A 88 -15.19 -8.50 -7.62
C THR A 88 -14.44 -9.51 -6.73
N PRO A 89 -14.61 -9.46 -5.40
CA PRO A 89 -14.00 -10.45 -4.51
C PRO A 89 -14.37 -11.90 -4.86
N GLU A 90 -15.61 -12.13 -5.27
CA GLU A 90 -16.09 -13.46 -5.70
C GLU A 90 -15.41 -13.93 -6.99
N GLN A 91 -15.31 -13.05 -7.99
CA GLN A 91 -14.58 -13.32 -9.23
C GLN A 91 -13.10 -13.60 -9.00
N LEU A 92 -12.48 -12.94 -8.01
CA LEU A 92 -11.09 -13.20 -7.63
C LEU A 92 -10.91 -14.60 -7.02
N ILE A 93 -11.88 -15.08 -6.24
CA ILE A 93 -11.88 -16.44 -5.69
C ILE A 93 -11.98 -17.46 -6.84
N THR A 94 -12.96 -17.30 -7.72
CA THR A 94 -13.16 -18.16 -8.89
C THR A 94 -11.91 -18.19 -9.78
N PHE A 95 -11.33 -17.03 -10.04
CA PHE A 95 -10.08 -16.93 -10.81
C PHE A 95 -8.92 -17.65 -10.14
N LYS A 96 -8.78 -17.52 -8.82
CA LYS A 96 -7.73 -18.21 -8.06
C LYS A 96 -7.89 -19.73 -8.14
N GLU A 97 -9.09 -20.25 -7.97
CA GLU A 97 -9.41 -21.67 -8.09
C GLU A 97 -9.12 -22.19 -9.51
N TYR A 98 -9.48 -21.42 -10.52
CA TYR A 98 -9.17 -21.73 -11.91
C TYR A 98 -7.66 -21.84 -12.17
N VAL A 99 -6.87 -20.90 -11.66
CA VAL A 99 -5.40 -20.93 -11.77
C VAL A 99 -4.82 -22.18 -11.09
N ILE A 100 -5.29 -22.51 -9.89
CA ILE A 100 -4.83 -23.70 -9.16
C ILE A 100 -5.13 -24.98 -9.93
N SER A 101 -6.37 -25.15 -10.40
CA SER A 101 -6.81 -26.37 -11.09
C SER A 101 -6.16 -26.56 -12.45
N ASN A 102 -5.75 -25.47 -13.12
CA ASN A 102 -5.12 -25.51 -14.44
C ASN A 102 -3.59 -25.32 -14.41
N SER A 103 -2.98 -25.11 -13.25
CA SER A 103 -1.52 -24.91 -13.10
C SER A 103 -0.72 -26.14 -13.52
N VAL A 104 -1.25 -27.35 -13.25
CA VAL A 104 -0.65 -28.62 -13.60
C VAL A 104 -1.66 -29.41 -14.44
N LYS A 105 -1.43 -29.54 -15.73
CA LYS A 105 -2.27 -30.36 -16.61
C LYS A 105 -1.74 -31.80 -16.64
N PRO A 106 -2.62 -32.83 -16.55
CA PRO A 106 -2.20 -34.23 -16.59
C PRO A 106 -1.45 -34.61 -17.90
N ASN A 107 -1.82 -33.97 -19.01
CA ASN A 107 -1.23 -34.23 -20.32
C ASN A 107 -0.08 -33.29 -20.70
N GLY A 108 0.48 -32.57 -19.73
CA GLY A 108 1.45 -31.52 -19.99
C GLY A 108 0.79 -30.26 -20.57
N GLY A 109 1.57 -29.22 -20.69
CA GLY A 109 1.12 -27.92 -21.15
C GLY A 109 1.25 -26.88 -20.05
N ARG A 110 1.53 -25.66 -20.49
CA ARG A 110 1.81 -24.54 -19.59
C ARG A 110 0.62 -23.58 -19.58
N LEU A 111 0.16 -23.22 -18.39
CA LEU A 111 -0.77 -22.11 -18.24
C LEU A 111 -0.02 -20.82 -18.59
N THR A 112 -0.42 -20.12 -19.66
CA THR A 112 0.21 -18.88 -20.09
C THR A 112 -0.56 -17.67 -19.59
N GLY A 113 0.12 -16.53 -19.40
CA GLY A 113 -0.55 -15.28 -19.02
C GLY A 113 -1.58 -14.85 -20.08
N GLN A 114 -1.31 -15.10 -21.37
CA GLN A 114 -2.25 -14.80 -22.46
C GLN A 114 -3.54 -15.62 -22.36
N PHE A 115 -3.43 -16.87 -21.95
CA PHE A 115 -4.60 -17.72 -21.74
C PHE A 115 -5.48 -17.17 -20.58
N LEU A 116 -4.85 -16.66 -19.53
CA LEU A 116 -5.55 -16.03 -18.40
C LEU A 116 -6.23 -14.71 -18.79
N VAL A 117 -5.63 -13.93 -19.71
CA VAL A 117 -6.27 -12.74 -20.28
C VAL A 117 -7.57 -13.12 -20.99
N THR A 118 -7.51 -14.16 -21.86
CA THR A 118 -8.67 -14.66 -22.59
C THR A 118 -9.75 -15.18 -21.64
N TYR A 119 -9.38 -16.00 -20.67
CA TYR A 119 -10.29 -16.53 -19.66
C TYR A 119 -11.05 -15.43 -18.91
N ILE A 120 -10.35 -14.42 -18.40
CA ILE A 120 -10.99 -13.31 -17.66
C ILE A 120 -11.96 -12.54 -18.56
N LYS A 121 -11.59 -12.36 -19.83
CA LYS A 121 -12.45 -11.68 -20.79
C LYS A 121 -13.72 -12.45 -21.10
N GLU A 122 -13.61 -13.76 -21.28
CA GLU A 122 -14.74 -14.64 -21.61
C GLU A 122 -15.65 -14.87 -20.41
N GLU A 123 -15.07 -15.13 -19.23
CA GLU A 123 -15.85 -15.49 -18.04
C GLU A 123 -16.43 -14.28 -17.32
N PHE A 124 -15.65 -13.19 -17.21
CA PHE A 124 -16.03 -12.03 -16.41
C PHE A 124 -16.31 -10.75 -17.24
N GLY A 125 -16.12 -10.80 -18.56
CA GLY A 125 -16.34 -9.66 -19.44
C GLY A 125 -15.34 -8.50 -19.26
N VAL A 126 -14.25 -8.71 -18.49
CA VAL A 126 -13.28 -7.68 -18.15
C VAL A 126 -12.02 -7.85 -18.97
N THR A 127 -11.54 -6.76 -19.58
CA THR A 127 -10.31 -6.80 -20.37
C THR A 127 -9.11 -6.40 -19.52
N TYR A 128 -8.12 -7.29 -19.43
CA TYR A 128 -6.84 -7.06 -18.79
C TYR A 128 -5.70 -7.07 -19.82
N CYS A 129 -4.68 -6.23 -19.60
CA CYS A 129 -3.40 -6.42 -20.28
C CYS A 129 -2.55 -7.46 -19.54
N LEU A 130 -1.57 -8.04 -20.24
CA LEU A 130 -0.73 -9.11 -19.71
C LEU A 130 0.00 -8.73 -18.42
N ASP A 131 0.54 -7.50 -18.35
CA ASP A 131 1.23 -7.00 -17.17
C ASP A 131 0.33 -6.92 -15.93
N ASN A 132 -0.94 -6.54 -16.14
CA ASN A 132 -1.91 -6.51 -15.06
C ASN A 132 -2.29 -7.92 -14.58
N ILE A 133 -2.29 -8.93 -15.47
CA ILE A 133 -2.48 -10.32 -15.06
C ILE A 133 -1.34 -10.77 -14.13
N TYR A 134 -0.09 -10.47 -14.47
CA TYR A 134 1.04 -10.82 -13.59
C TYR A 134 0.97 -10.11 -12.24
N ARG A 135 0.56 -8.83 -12.21
CA ARG A 135 0.33 -8.12 -10.95
C ARG A 135 -0.81 -8.72 -10.13
N LEU A 136 -1.90 -9.12 -10.81
CA LEU A 136 -3.03 -9.78 -10.17
C LEU A 136 -2.61 -11.13 -9.56
N LEU A 137 -1.88 -11.96 -10.31
CA LEU A 137 -1.35 -13.23 -9.83
C LEU A 137 -0.45 -13.04 -8.60
N ASN A 138 0.46 -12.08 -8.65
CA ASN A 138 1.31 -11.75 -7.50
C ASN A 138 0.50 -11.32 -6.27
N SER A 139 -0.56 -10.51 -6.45
CA SER A 139 -1.43 -10.09 -5.36
C SER A 139 -2.23 -11.24 -4.75
N LEU A 140 -2.51 -12.29 -5.51
CA LEU A 140 -3.16 -13.52 -5.08
C LEU A 140 -2.18 -14.55 -4.47
N GLY A 141 -0.88 -14.22 -4.39
CA GLY A 141 0.16 -15.06 -3.82
C GLY A 141 0.78 -16.06 -4.79
N PHE A 142 0.53 -15.92 -6.10
CA PHE A 142 1.18 -16.75 -7.12
C PHE A 142 2.50 -16.12 -7.58
N SER A 143 3.52 -16.95 -7.77
CA SER A 143 4.75 -16.54 -8.45
C SER A 143 4.84 -17.24 -9.81
N TRP A 144 5.27 -16.49 -10.82
CA TRP A 144 5.45 -17.04 -12.17
C TRP A 144 6.82 -17.71 -12.25
N ILE A 145 6.83 -19.05 -12.32
CA ILE A 145 8.05 -19.82 -12.46
C ILE A 145 8.26 -20.17 -13.94
N THR A 146 9.34 -19.67 -14.53
CA THR A 146 9.80 -20.11 -15.85
C THR A 146 10.62 -21.39 -15.66
N SER A 147 10.09 -22.54 -16.09
CA SER A 147 10.90 -23.75 -16.11
C SER A 147 12.05 -23.55 -17.10
N ARG A 148 13.27 -23.72 -16.64
CA ARG A 148 14.44 -23.82 -17.54
C ARG A 148 14.39 -25.20 -18.19
N SER A 149 14.53 -25.25 -19.52
CA SER A 149 14.73 -26.54 -20.21
C SER A 149 16.00 -27.19 -19.68
N LYS A 150 15.91 -28.48 -19.30
CA LYS A 150 17.09 -29.26 -18.95
C LYS A 150 17.98 -29.35 -20.19
N HIS A 151 19.24 -28.89 -20.11
CA HIS A 151 20.15 -29.05 -21.24
C HIS A 151 20.41 -30.55 -21.47
N PRO A 152 20.40 -31.06 -22.72
CA PRO A 152 20.57 -32.48 -23.00
C PRO A 152 21.84 -33.09 -22.42
N LYS A 153 22.91 -32.29 -22.25
CA LYS A 153 24.20 -32.68 -21.65
C LYS A 153 24.29 -32.36 -20.14
N GLN A 154 23.19 -32.05 -19.47
CA GLN A 154 23.18 -31.75 -18.04
C GLN A 154 23.28 -33.09 -17.28
N SER A 155 24.39 -33.30 -16.57
CA SER A 155 24.58 -34.42 -15.64
C SER A 155 24.31 -33.93 -14.21
N GLU A 156 23.45 -34.65 -13.48
CA GLU A 156 23.14 -34.34 -12.07
C GLU A 156 24.39 -34.59 -11.19
N GLU A 157 25.18 -35.62 -11.51
CA GLU A 157 26.42 -35.95 -10.80
C GLU A 157 27.48 -34.83 -10.87
N ILE A 158 27.62 -34.20 -12.05
CA ILE A 158 28.54 -33.07 -12.23
C ILE A 158 28.03 -31.84 -11.44
N GLN A 159 26.72 -31.61 -11.36
CA GLN A 159 26.18 -30.50 -10.59
C GLN A 159 26.37 -30.71 -9.08
N GLU A 160 26.19 -31.93 -8.58
CA GLU A 160 26.44 -32.23 -7.18
C GLU A 160 27.89 -32.11 -6.79
N SER A 161 28.82 -32.56 -7.67
CA SER A 161 30.23 -32.37 -7.44
C SER A 161 30.67 -30.90 -7.42
N PHE A 162 30.06 -30.05 -8.28
CA PHE A 162 30.29 -28.61 -8.29
C PHE A 162 29.76 -27.90 -7.02
N LYS A 163 28.59 -28.31 -6.48
CA LYS A 163 28.06 -27.80 -5.22
C LYS A 163 28.93 -28.14 -4.01
N LYS A 164 29.58 -29.31 -4.03
CA LYS A 164 30.54 -29.74 -2.98
C LYS A 164 31.86 -28.98 -2.98
N ILE A 165 32.25 -28.35 -4.09
CA ILE A 165 33.45 -27.53 -4.20
C ILE A 165 33.25 -26.09 -3.70
N GLN A 166 32.01 -25.62 -3.62
CA GLN A 166 31.66 -24.25 -3.18
C GLN A 166 31.33 -24.13 -1.68
N ASN A 167 31.36 -25.23 -0.94
CA ASN A 167 31.25 -25.28 0.53
C ASN A 167 32.61 -25.67 1.12
#